data_31f3095af0fb0cca7116b80fe7c780b8
#
_entry.id   31f3095af0fb0cca7116b80fe7c780b8
#
_cell.length_a   1.000
_cell.length_b   1.000
_cell.length_c   1.000
_cell.angle_alpha   90.00
_cell.angle_beta   90.00
_cell.angle_gamma   90.00
#
_symmetry.space_group_name_H-M   'P 1'
#
loop_
_entity.id
_entity.type
_entity.pdbx_description
1 polymer ?
#
loop_
_entity_poly.entity_id
_entity_poly.type
_entity_poly.pdbx_seq_one_letter_code
_entity_poly.pdbx_strand_id
1 'polypeptide(L)'
;MMTLQACKCLGATEIAVVDVLEKRLIMAEQLGATVVINGTKEDTISRCQQFTEDMGADIVFETAGSAVTIKQAPYLVMRGGKIMIVGTVPGDSAINFLKINREVTIQTVFRYANRYPVTIEAISSGRFDVKSMVTHIYDYRDVQQAFEESVNNKRDIIKGVIKISD
;
A
#
# COMPACT_ATOMS: atom_id res chain seq x y z
N MET A 1 3.21 -0.42 -2.53
CA MET A 1 3.86 -0.66 -3.83
C MET A 1 3.02 -1.57 -4.73
N MET A 2 2.75 -2.84 -4.37
CA MET A 2 1.94 -3.74 -5.22
C MET A 2 0.53 -3.21 -5.49
N THR A 3 -0.14 -2.66 -4.48
CA THR A 3 -1.46 -2.03 -4.65
C THR A 3 -1.43 -0.85 -5.63
N LEU A 4 -0.40 0.00 -5.56
CA LEU A 4 -0.20 1.09 -6.52
C LEU A 4 -0.12 0.57 -7.96
N GLN A 5 0.71 -0.45 -8.20
CA GLN A 5 0.85 -1.04 -9.54
C GLN A 5 -0.46 -1.71 -10.01
N ALA A 6 -1.17 -2.38 -9.11
CA ALA A 6 -2.48 -2.97 -9.42
C ALA A 6 -3.51 -1.89 -9.82
N CYS A 7 -3.57 -0.79 -9.08
CA CYS A 7 -4.44 0.34 -9.42
C CYS A 7 -4.13 0.90 -10.81
N LYS A 8 -2.85 1.13 -11.11
CA LYS A 8 -2.41 1.58 -12.45
C LYS A 8 -2.80 0.60 -13.55
N CYS A 9 -2.52 -0.70 -13.35
CA CYS A 9 -2.90 -1.76 -14.29
C CYS A 9 -4.39 -1.79 -14.58
N LEU A 10 -5.21 -1.45 -13.58
CA LEU A 10 -6.67 -1.45 -13.67
C LEU A 10 -7.25 -0.09 -14.12
N GLY A 11 -6.40 0.87 -14.49
CA GLY A 11 -6.81 2.12 -15.12
C GLY A 11 -7.00 3.29 -14.15
N ALA A 12 -6.51 3.23 -12.91
CA ALA A 12 -6.47 4.40 -12.05
C ALA A 12 -5.54 5.46 -12.66
N THR A 13 -6.07 6.67 -12.85
CA THR A 13 -5.35 7.79 -13.48
C THR A 13 -4.55 8.59 -12.45
N GLU A 14 -5.09 8.72 -11.25
CA GLU A 14 -4.49 9.48 -10.16
C GLU A 14 -4.40 8.63 -8.89
N ILE A 15 -3.21 8.54 -8.33
CA ILE A 15 -2.95 7.68 -7.17
C ILE A 15 -2.11 8.45 -6.16
N ALA A 16 -2.66 8.69 -4.98
CA ALA A 16 -1.91 9.16 -3.82
C ALA A 16 -1.39 7.97 -3.02
N VAL A 17 -0.11 8.01 -2.65
CA VAL A 17 0.50 7.00 -1.78
C VAL A 17 0.95 7.66 -0.48
N VAL A 18 0.51 7.10 0.64
CA VAL A 18 0.89 7.54 1.98
C VAL A 18 1.78 6.48 2.62
N ASP A 19 2.94 6.85 3.10
CA ASP A 19 3.82 6.00 3.91
C ASP A 19 4.56 6.87 4.94
N VAL A 20 5.21 6.24 5.91
CA VAL A 20 6.05 6.92 6.91
C VAL A 20 7.54 6.82 6.57
N LEU A 21 7.90 6.00 5.59
CA LEU A 21 9.28 5.73 5.18
C LEU A 21 9.59 6.39 3.84
N GLU A 22 10.52 7.33 3.84
CA GLU A 22 10.93 8.11 2.68
C GLU A 22 11.32 7.22 1.47
N LYS A 23 12.09 6.16 1.72
CA LYS A 23 12.54 5.24 0.68
C LYS A 23 11.38 4.56 -0.05
N ARG A 24 10.28 4.29 0.66
CA ARG A 24 9.06 3.74 0.05
C ARG A 24 8.31 4.78 -0.78
N LEU A 25 8.31 6.03 -0.32
CA LEU A 25 7.68 7.13 -1.05
C LEU A 25 8.42 7.42 -2.36
N ILE A 26 9.76 7.47 -2.33
CA ILE A 26 10.61 7.59 -3.54
C ILE A 26 10.30 6.45 -4.53
N MET A 27 10.22 5.21 -4.04
CA MET A 27 9.85 4.10 -4.91
C MET A 27 8.42 4.20 -5.43
N ALA A 28 7.48 4.73 -4.65
CA ALA A 28 6.12 4.96 -5.11
C ALA A 28 6.06 5.95 -6.28
N GLU A 29 6.85 7.03 -6.23
CA GLU A 29 7.00 7.97 -7.34
C GLU A 29 7.55 7.29 -8.59
N GLN A 30 8.62 6.51 -8.45
CA GLN A 30 9.23 5.75 -9.55
C GLN A 30 8.25 4.76 -10.18
N LEU A 31 7.38 4.14 -9.38
CA LEU A 31 6.33 3.24 -9.83
C LEU A 31 5.08 3.97 -10.35
N GLY A 32 5.08 5.31 -10.30
CA GLY A 32 4.08 6.17 -10.91
C GLY A 32 2.92 6.55 -10.00
N ALA A 33 3.17 6.76 -8.72
CA ALA A 33 2.27 7.52 -7.87
C ALA A 33 2.17 8.96 -8.37
N THR A 34 0.97 9.54 -8.38
CA THR A 34 0.75 10.95 -8.76
C THR A 34 1.19 11.88 -7.64
N VAL A 35 0.91 11.48 -6.40
CA VAL A 35 1.30 12.21 -5.19
C VAL A 35 1.81 11.22 -4.16
N VAL A 36 2.88 11.59 -3.46
CA VAL A 36 3.35 10.88 -2.27
C VAL A 36 3.24 11.78 -1.04
N ILE A 37 2.85 11.20 0.08
CA ILE A 37 2.60 11.91 1.33
C ILE A 37 3.35 11.21 2.45
N ASN A 38 4.24 11.93 3.12
CA ASN A 38 4.90 11.41 4.31
C ASN A 38 4.04 11.70 5.55
N GLY A 39 3.32 10.69 6.03
CA GLY A 39 2.41 10.81 7.17
C GLY A 39 3.06 11.16 8.51
N THR A 40 4.41 11.23 8.59
CA THR A 40 5.12 11.75 9.76
C THR A 40 5.50 13.22 9.64
N LYS A 41 5.46 13.76 8.44
CA LYS A 41 5.89 15.15 8.14
C LYS A 41 4.70 16.05 7.79
N GLU A 42 3.62 15.47 7.29
CA GLU A 42 2.46 16.17 6.76
C GLU A 42 1.16 15.63 7.35
N ASP A 43 0.14 16.48 7.43
CA ASP A 43 -1.21 16.02 7.75
C ASP A 43 -1.80 15.28 6.55
N THR A 44 -1.89 13.96 6.67
CA THR A 44 -2.37 13.06 5.60
C THR A 44 -3.75 13.44 5.09
N ILE A 45 -4.67 13.80 6.01
CA ILE A 45 -6.05 14.09 5.64
C ILE A 45 -6.10 15.37 4.81
N SER A 46 -5.50 16.44 5.28
CA SER A 46 -5.46 17.73 4.58
C SER A 46 -4.78 17.62 3.21
N ARG A 47 -3.68 16.85 3.12
CA ARG A 47 -2.96 16.64 1.85
C ARG A 47 -3.79 15.83 0.84
N CYS A 48 -4.47 14.78 1.29
CA CYS A 48 -5.36 14.02 0.42
C CYS A 48 -6.57 14.84 -0.03
N GLN A 49 -7.17 15.65 0.88
CA GLN A 49 -8.26 16.54 0.53
C GLN A 49 -7.84 17.57 -0.51
N GLN A 50 -6.67 18.20 -0.34
CA GLN A 50 -6.11 19.10 -1.34
C GLN A 50 -5.92 18.42 -2.70
N PHE A 51 -5.39 17.19 -2.72
CA PHE A 51 -5.16 16.42 -3.95
C PHE A 51 -6.46 16.05 -4.67
N THR A 52 -7.54 15.79 -3.92
CA THR A 52 -8.84 15.40 -4.46
C THR A 52 -9.83 16.57 -4.55
N GLU A 53 -9.38 17.82 -4.40
CA GLU A 53 -10.22 19.02 -4.40
C GLU A 53 -11.43 18.89 -3.44
N ASP A 54 -11.16 18.38 -2.23
CA ASP A 54 -12.13 18.08 -1.17
C ASP A 54 -13.21 17.03 -1.52
N MET A 55 -13.13 16.41 -2.69
CA MET A 55 -14.09 15.38 -3.10
C MET A 55 -13.86 14.04 -2.41
N GLY A 56 -12.62 13.71 -2.10
CA GLY A 56 -12.18 12.40 -1.62
C GLY A 56 -11.88 11.42 -2.76
N ALA A 57 -11.20 10.33 -2.44
CA ALA A 57 -10.83 9.30 -3.41
C ALA A 57 -11.97 8.31 -3.66
N ASP A 58 -12.13 7.84 -4.89
CA ASP A 58 -13.10 6.79 -5.25
C ASP A 58 -12.88 5.51 -4.44
N ILE A 59 -11.60 5.15 -4.24
CA ILE A 59 -11.22 3.96 -3.48
C ILE A 59 -10.02 4.30 -2.58
N VAL A 60 -10.15 3.97 -1.31
CA VAL A 60 -9.08 4.05 -0.31
C VAL A 60 -8.63 2.64 0.04
N PHE A 61 -7.37 2.30 -0.22
CA PHE A 61 -6.77 1.04 0.19
C PHE A 61 -5.99 1.22 1.49
N GLU A 62 -6.44 0.61 2.56
CA GLU A 62 -5.68 0.52 3.79
C GLU A 62 -4.78 -0.72 3.73
N THR A 63 -3.47 -0.52 3.68
CA THR A 63 -2.47 -1.59 3.49
C THR A 63 -1.41 -1.62 4.60
N ALA A 64 -1.45 -0.67 5.53
CA ALA A 64 -0.49 -0.58 6.61
C ALA A 64 -0.83 -1.49 7.81
N GLY A 65 -2.11 -1.84 7.97
CA GLY A 65 -2.58 -2.65 9.10
C GLY A 65 -2.47 -1.91 10.43
N SER A 66 -2.82 -0.63 10.47
CA SER A 66 -2.64 0.23 11.64
C SER A 66 -3.96 0.87 12.06
N ALA A 67 -4.18 0.98 13.37
CA ALA A 67 -5.35 1.68 13.91
C ALA A 67 -5.40 3.17 13.50
N VAL A 68 -4.25 3.77 13.23
CA VAL A 68 -4.15 5.16 12.77
C VAL A 68 -4.72 5.29 11.36
N THR A 69 -4.28 4.45 10.44
CA THR A 69 -4.71 4.47 9.04
C THR A 69 -6.18 4.07 8.88
N ILE A 70 -6.67 3.14 9.70
CA ILE A 70 -8.10 2.81 9.77
C ILE A 70 -8.92 4.03 10.19
N LYS A 71 -8.47 4.80 11.19
CA LYS A 71 -9.17 6.02 11.63
C LYS A 71 -9.15 7.12 10.57
N GLN A 72 -8.12 7.20 9.76
CA GLN A 72 -7.99 8.19 8.69
C GLN A 72 -8.85 7.85 7.46
N ALA A 73 -8.97 6.58 7.10
CA ALA A 73 -9.64 6.14 5.86
C ALA A 73 -11.04 6.76 5.61
N PRO A 74 -11.93 6.92 6.62
CA PRO A 74 -13.22 7.58 6.44
C PRO A 74 -13.17 9.04 6.01
N TYR A 75 -12.05 9.71 6.24
CA TYR A 75 -11.86 11.12 5.88
C TYR A 75 -11.28 11.29 4.48
N LEU A 76 -10.81 10.20 3.87
CA LEU A 76 -10.12 10.18 2.58
C LEU A 76 -11.03 9.73 1.44
N VAL A 77 -12.10 9.01 1.74
CA VAL A 77 -13.01 8.43 0.74
C VAL A 77 -14.12 9.39 0.36
N MET A 78 -14.46 9.42 -0.92
CA MET A 78 -15.59 10.19 -1.44
C MET A 78 -16.95 9.57 -1.05
N ARG A 79 -18.05 10.30 -1.30
CA ARG A 79 -19.42 9.77 -1.18
C ARG A 79 -19.62 8.63 -2.17
N GLY A 80 -20.23 7.53 -1.73
CA GLY A 80 -20.42 6.34 -2.55
C GLY A 80 -19.14 5.55 -2.85
N GLY A 81 -17.99 6.02 -2.34
CA GLY A 81 -16.69 5.40 -2.55
C GLY A 81 -16.49 4.12 -1.74
N LYS A 82 -15.28 3.56 -1.81
CA LYS A 82 -14.94 2.28 -1.16
C LYS A 82 -13.71 2.40 -0.29
N ILE A 83 -13.76 1.76 0.88
CA ILE A 83 -12.59 1.53 1.73
C ILE A 83 -12.26 0.04 1.69
N MET A 84 -11.09 -0.31 1.16
CA MET A 84 -10.59 -1.67 1.06
C MET A 84 -9.53 -1.91 2.13
N ILE A 85 -9.86 -2.70 3.15
CA ILE A 85 -8.95 -3.04 4.24
C ILE A 85 -8.17 -4.29 3.85
N VAL A 86 -6.93 -4.10 3.45
CA VAL A 86 -5.98 -5.14 3.02
C VAL A 86 -4.99 -5.47 4.13
N GLY A 87 -4.64 -4.47 4.94
CA GLY A 87 -3.74 -4.64 6.07
C GLY A 87 -4.37 -5.47 7.19
N THR A 88 -3.56 -6.22 7.90
CA THR A 88 -4.01 -6.93 9.10
C THR A 88 -3.88 -6.01 10.31
N VAL A 89 -5.01 -5.54 10.82
CA VAL A 89 -5.06 -4.63 11.97
C VAL A 89 -5.18 -5.47 13.26
N PRO A 90 -4.22 -5.41 14.16
CA PRO A 90 -4.31 -6.14 15.42
C PRO A 90 -5.27 -5.42 16.38
N GLY A 91 -6.22 -6.17 16.94
CA GLY A 91 -7.17 -5.67 17.95
C GLY A 91 -8.27 -4.78 17.37
N ASP A 92 -8.94 -4.06 18.26
CA ASP A 92 -10.07 -3.19 17.91
C ASP A 92 -9.61 -1.87 17.31
N SER A 93 -10.33 -1.40 16.30
CA SER A 93 -10.11 -0.09 15.68
C SER A 93 -11.41 0.68 15.53
N ALA A 94 -11.40 1.92 15.97
CA ALA A 94 -12.58 2.80 15.89
C ALA A 94 -12.70 3.43 14.51
N ILE A 95 -13.91 3.44 13.96
CA ILE A 95 -14.27 4.12 12.71
C ILE A 95 -15.32 5.20 13.04
N ASN A 96 -15.14 6.39 12.49
CA ASN A 96 -16.14 7.45 12.60
C ASN A 96 -17.27 7.25 11.60
N PHE A 97 -18.39 6.68 12.06
CA PHE A 97 -19.56 6.40 11.22
C PHE A 97 -20.22 7.66 10.63
N LEU A 98 -20.10 8.83 11.24
CA LEU A 98 -20.60 10.06 10.63
C LEU A 98 -19.86 10.44 9.33
N LYS A 99 -18.64 9.93 9.16
CA LYS A 99 -17.86 10.17 7.94
C LYS A 99 -18.16 9.17 6.83
N ILE A 100 -18.70 8.01 7.17
CA ILE A 100 -19.03 6.93 6.21
C ILE A 100 -20.53 6.75 5.99
N ASN A 101 -21.38 7.54 6.61
CA ASN A 101 -22.85 7.48 6.41
C ASN A 101 -23.31 8.02 5.03
N ARG A 102 -22.37 8.16 4.09
CA ARG A 102 -22.56 8.70 2.75
C ARG A 102 -22.48 7.60 1.68
N GLU A 103 -23.12 6.46 1.92
CA GLU A 103 -23.14 5.29 1.03
C GLU A 103 -21.75 4.66 0.78
N VAL A 104 -20.82 4.85 1.73
CA VAL A 104 -19.46 4.29 1.65
C VAL A 104 -19.49 2.78 1.92
N THR A 105 -18.86 2.01 1.04
CA THR A 105 -18.66 0.57 1.25
C THR A 105 -17.33 0.31 1.96
N ILE A 106 -17.35 -0.49 3.03
CA ILE A 106 -16.13 -1.02 3.65
C ILE A 106 -16.03 -2.50 3.35
N GLN A 107 -14.92 -2.92 2.78
CA GLN A 107 -14.66 -4.31 2.43
C GLN A 107 -13.29 -4.75 2.92
N THR A 108 -13.22 -5.91 3.52
CA THR A 108 -11.96 -6.54 3.91
C THR A 108 -11.43 -7.44 2.80
N VAL A 109 -10.12 -7.60 2.75
CA VAL A 109 -9.44 -8.53 1.86
C VAL A 109 -8.66 -9.52 2.72
N PHE A 110 -8.89 -10.81 2.50
CA PHE A 110 -8.14 -11.85 3.18
C PHE A 110 -7.33 -12.67 2.18
N ARG A 111 -6.00 -12.51 2.27
CA ARG A 111 -5.02 -13.26 1.47
C ARG A 111 -5.28 -13.20 -0.05
N TYR A 112 -5.23 -14.34 -0.76
CA TYR A 112 -5.10 -14.40 -2.22
C TYR A 112 -5.91 -15.55 -2.84
N ALA A 113 -7.17 -15.70 -2.45
CA ALA A 113 -8.02 -16.78 -2.96
C ALA A 113 -8.01 -16.84 -4.51
N ASN A 114 -7.41 -17.90 -5.08
CA ASN A 114 -7.34 -18.19 -6.52
C ASN A 114 -6.70 -17.07 -7.38
N ARG A 115 -5.77 -16.28 -6.83
CA ARG A 115 -5.15 -15.15 -7.53
C ARG A 115 -3.76 -15.43 -8.10
N TYR A 116 -3.16 -16.56 -7.80
CA TYR A 116 -1.82 -16.88 -8.30
C TYR A 116 -1.71 -16.86 -9.83
N PRO A 117 -2.59 -17.54 -10.62
CA PRO A 117 -2.44 -17.56 -12.08
C PRO A 117 -2.46 -16.15 -12.69
N VAL A 118 -3.46 -15.33 -12.32
CA VAL A 118 -3.58 -13.96 -12.86
C VAL A 118 -2.43 -13.06 -12.41
N THR A 119 -1.90 -13.26 -11.21
CA THR A 119 -0.75 -12.49 -10.71
C THR A 119 0.53 -12.88 -11.45
N ILE A 120 0.76 -14.17 -11.69
CA ILE A 120 1.91 -14.65 -12.46
C ILE A 120 1.85 -14.11 -13.89
N GLU A 121 0.69 -14.13 -14.51
CA GLU A 121 0.50 -13.57 -15.85
C GLU A 121 0.78 -12.05 -15.88
N ALA A 122 0.31 -11.31 -14.90
CA ALA A 122 0.56 -9.88 -14.79
C ALA A 122 2.05 -9.55 -14.60
N ILE A 123 2.79 -10.40 -13.88
CA ILE A 123 4.24 -10.25 -13.69
C ILE A 123 4.97 -10.64 -14.99
N SER A 124 4.65 -11.78 -15.61
CA SER A 124 5.32 -12.28 -16.81
C SER A 124 5.08 -11.40 -18.03
N SER A 125 3.92 -10.75 -18.11
CA SER A 125 3.60 -9.77 -19.17
C SER A 125 4.22 -8.39 -18.94
N GLY A 126 4.97 -8.19 -17.85
CA GLY A 126 5.62 -6.92 -17.53
C GLY A 126 4.68 -5.82 -17.00
N ARG A 127 3.41 -6.14 -16.71
CA ARG A 127 2.45 -5.20 -16.12
C ARG A 127 2.80 -4.83 -14.68
N PHE A 128 3.48 -5.71 -13.96
CA PHE A 128 3.98 -5.48 -12.62
C PHE A 128 5.50 -5.52 -12.61
N ASP A 129 6.12 -4.44 -12.18
CA ASP A 129 7.55 -4.38 -11.92
C ASP A 129 7.84 -4.86 -10.50
N VAL A 130 8.09 -6.16 -10.37
CA VAL A 130 8.48 -6.75 -9.08
C VAL A 130 9.98 -6.71 -8.85
N LYS A 131 10.79 -6.56 -9.93
CA LYS A 131 12.24 -6.60 -9.84
C LYS A 131 12.81 -5.35 -9.19
N SER A 132 12.32 -4.17 -9.56
CA SER A 132 12.77 -2.90 -8.97
C SER A 132 12.48 -2.79 -7.47
N MET A 133 11.50 -3.56 -6.97
CA MET A 133 11.19 -3.59 -5.53
C MET A 133 12.17 -4.45 -4.72
N VAL A 134 12.95 -5.34 -5.37
CA VAL A 134 13.94 -6.16 -4.68
C VAL A 134 15.15 -5.29 -4.36
N THR A 135 15.30 -4.92 -3.09
CA THR A 135 16.37 -4.05 -2.61
C THR A 135 17.57 -4.82 -2.04
N HIS A 136 17.34 -6.06 -1.61
CA HIS A 136 18.36 -6.89 -0.99
C HIS A 136 18.25 -8.33 -1.49
N ILE A 137 19.39 -8.92 -1.83
CA ILE A 137 19.50 -10.32 -2.21
C ILE A 137 20.51 -10.96 -1.25
N TYR A 138 20.11 -12.02 -0.59
CA TYR A 138 20.92 -12.76 0.37
C TYR A 138 21.23 -14.16 -0.15
N ASP A 139 22.40 -14.70 0.13
CA ASP A 139 22.67 -16.13 -0.05
C ASP A 139 21.82 -16.94 0.94
N TYR A 140 21.45 -18.18 0.57
CA TYR A 140 20.66 -19.02 1.48
C TYR A 140 21.41 -19.36 2.77
N ARG A 141 22.76 -19.32 2.76
CA ARG A 141 23.58 -19.54 3.94
C ARG A 141 23.44 -18.42 4.96
N ASP A 142 23.04 -17.23 4.51
CA ASP A 142 22.88 -16.03 5.35
C ASP A 142 21.40 -15.80 5.73
N VAL A 143 20.57 -16.85 5.66
CA VAL A 143 19.14 -16.78 5.92
C VAL A 143 18.80 -16.16 7.26
N GLN A 144 19.56 -16.49 8.32
CA GLN A 144 19.33 -15.92 9.65
C GLN A 144 19.58 -14.41 9.65
N GLN A 145 20.71 -13.97 9.09
CA GLN A 145 21.01 -12.55 8.93
C GLN A 145 19.94 -11.83 8.14
N ALA A 146 19.45 -12.42 7.04
CA ALA A 146 18.38 -11.84 6.23
C ALA A 146 17.11 -11.60 7.03
N PHE A 147 16.71 -12.53 7.90
CA PHE A 147 15.58 -12.35 8.81
C PHE A 147 15.83 -11.28 9.86
N GLU A 148 16.98 -11.28 10.49
CA GLU A 148 17.37 -10.27 11.50
C GLU A 148 17.36 -8.86 10.89
N GLU A 149 17.96 -8.68 9.72
CA GLU A 149 17.96 -7.41 9.02
C GLU A 149 16.54 -6.98 8.60
N SER A 150 15.71 -7.91 8.13
CA SER A 150 14.34 -7.59 7.74
C SER A 150 13.47 -7.10 8.90
N VAL A 151 13.80 -7.51 10.13
CA VAL A 151 13.11 -7.06 11.35
C VAL A 151 13.70 -5.74 11.85
N ASN A 152 15.04 -5.62 11.86
CA ASN A 152 15.76 -4.52 12.49
C ASN A 152 15.96 -3.32 11.55
N ASN A 153 16.06 -3.56 10.23
CA ASN A 153 16.34 -2.54 9.22
C ASN A 153 15.16 -2.32 8.24
N LYS A 154 13.96 -2.23 8.77
CA LYS A 154 12.72 -2.00 7.97
C LYS A 154 12.76 -0.72 7.14
N ARG A 155 13.63 0.24 7.49
CA ARG A 155 13.74 1.52 6.77
C ARG A 155 14.41 1.36 5.40
N ASP A 156 15.33 0.41 5.27
CA ASP A 156 16.14 0.23 4.07
C ASP A 156 15.66 -0.92 3.19
N ILE A 157 15.01 -1.91 3.76
CA ILE A 157 14.53 -3.09 3.04
C ILE A 157 13.09 -2.90 2.60
N ILE A 158 12.86 -2.81 1.29
CA ILE A 158 11.52 -2.87 0.70
C ILE A 158 11.12 -4.32 0.46
N LYS A 159 12.00 -5.07 -0.22
CA LYS A 159 11.86 -6.51 -0.43
C LYS A 159 13.21 -7.19 -0.39
N GLY A 160 13.39 -8.10 0.55
CA GLY A 160 14.52 -9.03 0.59
C GLY A 160 14.16 -10.34 -0.13
N VAL A 161 15.12 -10.90 -0.84
CA VAL A 161 15.02 -12.20 -1.53
C VAL A 161 16.20 -13.07 -1.10
N ILE A 162 15.94 -14.35 -0.83
CA ILE A 162 16.96 -15.34 -0.56
C ILE A 162 17.22 -16.12 -1.85
N LYS A 163 18.45 -16.10 -2.34
CA LYS A 163 18.89 -16.84 -3.51
C LYS A 163 19.28 -18.25 -3.08
N ILE A 164 18.59 -19.27 -3.59
CA ILE A 164 18.79 -20.67 -3.18
C ILE A 164 19.72 -21.41 -4.16
N SER A 165 19.72 -21.01 -5.42
CA SER A 165 20.58 -21.60 -6.47
C SER A 165 21.02 -20.53 -7.46
N ASP A 166 22.06 -20.82 -8.21
CA ASP A 166 22.52 -19.99 -9.33
C ASP A 166 21.56 -20.04 -10.52
#